data_21288f5b86e3f52599ef4d5a0cc29c48
#
_entry.id   21288f5b86e3f52599ef4d5a0cc29c48
#
_cell.length_a   1.000
_cell.length_b   1.000
_cell.length_c   1.000
_cell.angle_alpha   90.00
_cell.angle_beta   90.00
_cell.angle_gamma   90.00
#
_symmetry.space_group_name_H-M   'P 1'
#
loop_
_entity.id
_entity.type
_entity.pdbx_description
1 polymer ?
#
loop_
_entity_poly.entity_id
_entity_poly.type
_entity_poly.pdbx_seq_one_letter_code
_entity_poly.pdbx_strand_id
1 'polypeptide(L)'
;MAERRNTDGSGQSRRIKLRNINKPKHRYRISVIGVIFLACFSILIARVFWHQIVNGEYLSRAALEQQTSDNTVSAKRGKIYDRNYRVLASNVTVETISIAPSQLKSSIEKSGLSVQTAADEFARILNVKSDEVKDKINKTDSGFEYIKKKAEKEEADALRNYINDHKLSGVKFAEDVKRYYPYNNLASHVIGFVGSDNQGLEGIESVYDDKLSGVPG
;
A
#
# COMPACT_ATOMS: atom_id res chain seq x y z
N MET A 1 -58.24 55.39 -80.52
CA MET A 1 -58.32 54.13 -81.26
C MET A 1 -57.53 53.09 -80.49
N ALA A 2 -58.24 52.09 -79.96
CA ALA A 2 -57.91 50.70 -79.58
C ALA A 2 -56.56 50.47 -78.82
N GLU A 3 -56.40 49.59 -77.96
CA GLU A 3 -57.11 48.31 -77.69
C GLU A 3 -56.63 47.79 -76.33
N ARG A 4 -57.53 47.32 -75.51
CA ARG A 4 -57.27 46.61 -74.28
C ARG A 4 -56.80 45.21 -74.60
N ARG A 5 -55.73 44.74 -73.92
CA ARG A 5 -55.44 43.35 -73.81
C ARG A 5 -55.33 42.97 -72.26
N ASN A 6 -56.32 42.26 -71.90
CA ASN A 6 -56.46 41.49 -70.67
C ASN A 6 -55.52 40.29 -70.69
N THR A 7 -54.65 40.07 -69.72
CA THR A 7 -54.01 38.77 -69.55
C THR A 7 -54.16 38.37 -68.11
N ASP A 8 -55.12 37.45 -67.92
CA ASP A 8 -55.25 36.63 -66.70
C ASP A 8 -53.98 35.86 -66.45
N GLY A 9 -53.37 36.08 -65.29
CA GLY A 9 -52.29 35.29 -64.75
C GLY A 9 -52.77 34.51 -63.50
N SER A 10 -53.26 33.29 -63.71
CA SER A 10 -53.66 32.38 -62.67
C SER A 10 -52.45 31.98 -61.80
N GLY A 11 -52.28 32.59 -60.67
CA GLY A 11 -51.34 32.21 -59.64
C GLY A 11 -51.73 30.87 -58.99
N GLN A 12 -51.17 29.80 -59.45
CA GLN A 12 -51.26 28.51 -58.75
C GLN A 12 -50.39 28.56 -57.49
N SER A 13 -50.99 28.85 -56.35
CA SER A 13 -50.39 28.66 -55.05
C SER A 13 -50.13 27.16 -54.78
N ARG A 14 -48.91 26.72 -54.94
CA ARG A 14 -48.48 25.39 -54.51
C ARG A 14 -48.58 25.29 -52.96
N ARG A 15 -49.70 24.74 -52.52
CA ARG A 15 -49.82 24.33 -51.10
C ARG A 15 -48.81 23.20 -50.85
N ILE A 16 -47.74 23.53 -50.15
CA ILE A 16 -46.80 22.53 -49.61
C ILE A 16 -47.56 21.73 -48.56
N LYS A 17 -47.89 20.50 -48.91
CA LYS A 17 -48.54 19.54 -48.05
C LYS A 17 -47.49 19.10 -47.01
N LEU A 18 -47.44 19.76 -45.82
CA LEU A 18 -46.64 19.31 -44.70
C LEU A 18 -47.03 17.87 -44.36
N ARG A 19 -46.17 16.96 -44.71
CA ARG A 19 -46.30 15.54 -44.46
C ARG A 19 -46.30 15.30 -42.92
N ASN A 20 -47.45 15.02 -42.39
CA ASN A 20 -47.64 14.76 -40.96
C ASN A 20 -46.85 13.50 -40.59
N ILE A 21 -45.62 13.69 -39.98
CA ILE A 21 -44.68 12.61 -39.68
C ILE A 21 -45.06 11.84 -38.38
N ASN A 22 -46.15 12.23 -37.76
CA ASN A 22 -46.64 11.58 -36.51
C ASN A 22 -47.52 10.36 -36.80
N LYS A 23 -46.94 9.26 -37.29
CA LYS A 23 -47.62 7.96 -37.27
C LYS A 23 -47.56 7.38 -35.86
N PRO A 24 -48.71 6.98 -35.27
CA PRO A 24 -48.80 6.49 -33.90
C PRO A 24 -47.93 5.24 -33.61
N LYS A 25 -47.55 4.48 -34.62
CA LYS A 25 -46.64 3.33 -34.50
C LYS A 25 -45.21 3.68 -34.07
N HIS A 26 -44.73 4.87 -34.37
CA HIS A 26 -43.38 5.30 -33.93
C HIS A 26 -43.34 5.65 -32.42
N ARG A 27 -44.38 6.27 -31.93
CA ARG A 27 -44.49 6.64 -30.50
C ARG A 27 -44.53 5.40 -29.62
N TYR A 28 -45.28 4.37 -30.02
CA TYR A 28 -45.34 3.09 -29.31
C TYR A 28 -43.95 2.38 -29.28
N ARG A 29 -43.23 2.33 -30.39
CA ARG A 29 -41.89 1.73 -30.46
C ARG A 29 -40.87 2.45 -29.56
N ILE A 30 -40.90 3.78 -29.54
CA ILE A 30 -40.04 4.59 -28.66
C ILE A 30 -40.42 4.34 -27.19
N SER A 31 -41.72 4.26 -26.85
CA SER A 31 -42.16 3.96 -25.50
C SER A 31 -41.70 2.57 -25.04
N VAL A 32 -41.77 1.56 -25.90
CA VAL A 32 -41.34 0.19 -25.59
C VAL A 32 -39.83 0.15 -25.32
N ILE A 33 -39.00 0.83 -26.17
CA ILE A 33 -37.58 0.94 -25.97
C ILE A 33 -37.25 1.67 -24.65
N GLY A 34 -37.98 2.74 -24.34
CA GLY A 34 -37.84 3.49 -23.09
C GLY A 34 -38.15 2.61 -21.86
N VAL A 35 -39.20 1.80 -21.89
CA VAL A 35 -39.54 0.88 -20.80
C VAL A 35 -38.47 -0.21 -20.62
N ILE A 36 -37.95 -0.78 -21.71
CA ILE A 36 -36.88 -1.78 -21.65
C ILE A 36 -35.60 -1.14 -21.03
N PHE A 37 -35.25 0.08 -21.44
CA PHE A 37 -34.09 0.78 -20.92
C PHE A 37 -34.24 1.09 -19.40
N LEU A 38 -35.43 1.50 -19.00
CA LEU A 38 -35.77 1.78 -17.61
C LEU A 38 -35.74 0.50 -16.75
N ALA A 39 -36.19 -0.63 -17.29
CA ALA A 39 -36.11 -1.93 -16.61
C ALA A 39 -34.68 -2.40 -16.46
N CYS A 40 -33.82 -2.29 -17.49
CA CYS A 40 -32.42 -2.62 -17.41
C CYS A 40 -31.69 -1.73 -16.38
N PHE A 41 -32.00 -0.44 -16.35
CA PHE A 41 -31.40 0.50 -15.40
C PHE A 41 -31.81 0.21 -13.96
N SER A 42 -33.06 -0.16 -13.75
CA SER A 42 -33.56 -0.59 -12.43
C SER A 42 -32.88 -1.87 -11.92
N ILE A 43 -32.60 -2.83 -12.81
CA ILE A 43 -31.85 -4.05 -12.45
C ILE A 43 -30.43 -3.71 -12.06
N LEU A 44 -29.76 -2.80 -12.78
CA LEU A 44 -28.41 -2.35 -12.43
C LEU A 44 -28.38 -1.65 -11.07
N ILE A 45 -29.34 -0.76 -10.80
CA ILE A 45 -29.45 -0.09 -9.50
C ILE A 45 -29.66 -1.12 -8.38
N ALA A 46 -30.58 -2.07 -8.56
CA ALA A 46 -30.84 -3.11 -7.58
C ALA A 46 -29.60 -3.96 -7.31
N ARG A 47 -28.80 -4.28 -8.33
CA ARG A 47 -27.56 -5.02 -8.21
C ARG A 47 -26.48 -4.26 -7.45
N VAL A 48 -26.30 -2.97 -7.76
CA VAL A 48 -25.35 -2.10 -7.04
C VAL A 48 -25.77 -1.94 -5.59
N PHE A 49 -27.06 -1.70 -5.33
CA PHE A 49 -27.61 -1.61 -3.99
C PHE A 49 -27.36 -2.90 -3.17
N TRP A 50 -27.58 -4.06 -3.79
CA TRP A 50 -27.30 -5.34 -3.15
C TRP A 50 -25.82 -5.47 -2.76
N HIS A 51 -24.91 -5.16 -3.67
CA HIS A 51 -23.48 -5.22 -3.39
C HIS A 51 -23.02 -4.22 -2.34
N GLN A 52 -23.58 -3.01 -2.31
CA GLN A 52 -23.21 -1.98 -1.35
C GLN A 52 -23.74 -2.22 0.06
N ILE A 53 -24.97 -2.72 0.19
CA ILE A 53 -25.61 -2.88 1.51
C ILE A 53 -25.40 -4.28 2.07
N VAL A 54 -25.62 -5.32 1.28
CA VAL A 54 -25.50 -6.70 1.78
C VAL A 54 -24.05 -7.14 1.95
N ASN A 55 -23.18 -6.75 1.01
CA ASN A 55 -21.77 -7.10 1.06
C ASN A 55 -20.87 -5.94 1.55
N GLY A 56 -21.43 -4.79 1.92
CA GLY A 56 -20.67 -3.59 2.31
C GLY A 56 -19.74 -3.82 3.50
N GLU A 57 -20.20 -4.50 4.54
CA GLU A 57 -19.35 -4.84 5.70
C GLU A 57 -18.23 -5.80 5.34
N TYR A 58 -18.50 -6.81 4.53
CA TYR A 58 -17.48 -7.77 4.08
C TYR A 58 -16.41 -7.08 3.23
N LEU A 59 -16.83 -6.26 2.26
CA LEU A 59 -15.91 -5.52 1.39
C LEU A 59 -15.11 -4.46 2.16
N SER A 60 -15.74 -3.81 3.16
CA SER A 60 -15.07 -2.85 4.03
C SER A 60 -14.03 -3.53 4.92
N ARG A 61 -14.35 -4.70 5.50
CA ARG A 61 -13.39 -5.50 6.28
C ARG A 61 -12.24 -6.01 5.43
N ALA A 62 -12.53 -6.55 4.24
CA ALA A 62 -11.50 -7.01 3.31
C ALA A 62 -10.60 -5.87 2.83
N ALA A 63 -11.14 -4.66 2.61
CA ALA A 63 -10.36 -3.48 2.27
C ALA A 63 -9.51 -2.98 3.46
N LEU A 64 -10.05 -3.03 4.68
CA LEU A 64 -9.30 -2.73 5.90
C LEU A 64 -8.18 -3.75 6.12
N GLU A 65 -8.43 -5.04 5.96
CA GLU A 65 -7.40 -6.08 6.04
C GLU A 65 -6.28 -5.91 4.99
N GLN A 66 -6.62 -5.46 3.78
CA GLN A 66 -5.61 -5.13 2.76
C GLN A 66 -4.86 -3.83 3.04
N GLN A 67 -5.48 -2.86 3.71
CA GLN A 67 -4.84 -1.59 4.07
C GLN A 67 -4.11 -1.66 5.41
N THR A 68 -4.62 -2.46 6.33
CA THR A 68 -3.93 -2.78 7.57
C THR A 68 -2.96 -3.91 7.24
N SER A 69 -1.79 -3.57 6.74
CA SER A 69 -0.65 -4.47 6.84
C SER A 69 -0.52 -4.76 8.33
N ASP A 70 -0.76 -6.02 8.74
CA ASP A 70 -0.55 -6.46 10.11
C ASP A 70 0.92 -6.24 10.48
N ASN A 71 1.24 -5.03 10.88
CA ASN A 71 2.46 -4.77 11.62
C ASN A 71 2.20 -5.27 13.04
N THR A 72 2.31 -6.57 13.24
CA THR A 72 2.41 -7.13 14.59
C THR A 72 3.58 -6.45 15.28
N VAL A 73 3.26 -5.57 16.22
CA VAL A 73 4.29 -4.94 17.05
C VAL A 73 4.80 -6.01 18.01
N SER A 74 6.04 -6.44 17.81
CA SER A 74 6.68 -7.41 18.70
C SER A 74 6.69 -6.90 20.13
N ALA A 75 6.17 -7.68 21.05
CA ALA A 75 6.20 -7.32 22.45
C ALA A 75 7.66 -7.17 22.95
N LYS A 76 7.89 -6.19 23.83
CA LYS A 76 9.19 -6.04 24.48
C LYS A 76 9.36 -7.19 25.46
N ARG A 77 10.39 -8.01 25.25
CA ARG A 77 10.72 -9.16 26.10
C ARG A 77 11.05 -8.70 27.53
N GLY A 78 10.63 -9.44 28.55
CA GLY A 78 10.90 -9.17 29.96
C GLY A 78 12.40 -9.00 30.27
N LYS A 79 12.75 -8.15 31.22
CA LYS A 79 14.14 -7.97 31.68
C LYS A 79 14.52 -9.09 32.62
N ILE A 80 15.80 -9.50 32.60
CA ILE A 80 16.39 -10.45 33.55
C ILE A 80 17.31 -9.66 34.48
N TYR A 81 17.19 -9.91 35.79
CA TYR A 81 17.95 -9.23 36.82
C TYR A 81 18.72 -10.24 37.65
N ASP A 82 19.79 -9.80 38.31
CA ASP A 82 20.45 -10.53 39.35
C ASP A 82 19.69 -10.33 40.73
N ARG A 83 20.18 -10.99 41.80
CA ARG A 83 19.62 -10.84 43.15
C ARG A 83 19.69 -9.41 43.71
N ASN A 84 20.53 -8.55 43.16
CA ASN A 84 20.70 -7.16 43.55
C ASN A 84 19.96 -6.19 42.58
N TYR A 85 19.04 -6.71 41.74
CA TYR A 85 18.31 -5.95 40.72
C TYR A 85 19.18 -5.29 39.64
N ARG A 86 20.39 -5.80 39.44
CA ARG A 86 21.19 -5.36 38.27
C ARG A 86 20.69 -6.05 37.02
N VAL A 87 20.55 -5.28 35.96
CA VAL A 87 20.03 -5.78 34.67
C VAL A 87 21.07 -6.69 34.00
N LEU A 88 20.75 -7.96 33.82
CA LEU A 88 21.58 -8.94 33.11
C LEU A 88 21.17 -9.07 31.63
N ALA A 89 19.89 -8.89 31.31
CA ALA A 89 19.38 -8.85 29.95
C ALA A 89 18.24 -7.83 29.83
N SER A 90 18.27 -7.03 28.78
CA SER A 90 17.24 -6.03 28.47
C SER A 90 16.98 -5.96 26.97
N ASN A 91 16.06 -5.10 26.55
CA ASN A 91 15.80 -4.84 25.15
C ASN A 91 16.28 -3.44 24.78
N VAL A 92 16.78 -3.31 23.55
CA VAL A 92 17.07 -2.03 22.90
C VAL A 92 16.15 -1.90 21.71
N THR A 93 15.53 -0.74 21.55
CA THR A 93 14.75 -0.41 20.36
C THR A 93 15.68 -0.23 19.17
N VAL A 94 15.42 -0.94 18.11
CA VAL A 94 16.12 -0.92 16.83
C VAL A 94 15.09 -0.77 15.72
N GLU A 95 15.54 -0.63 14.49
CA GLU A 95 14.61 -0.49 13.35
C GLU A 95 14.91 -1.54 12.28
N THR A 96 13.86 -2.11 11.71
CA THR A 96 13.96 -2.96 10.54
C THR A 96 13.67 -2.12 9.29
N ILE A 97 14.60 -2.10 8.36
CA ILE A 97 14.56 -1.27 7.15
C ILE A 97 14.17 -2.15 5.96
N SER A 98 13.14 -1.73 5.28
CA SER A 98 12.59 -2.38 4.09
C SER A 98 12.35 -1.40 2.96
N ILE A 99 12.28 -1.91 1.74
CA ILE A 99 12.02 -1.13 0.54
C ILE A 99 10.87 -1.70 -0.27
N ALA A 100 10.19 -0.83 -1.00
CA ALA A 100 9.35 -1.17 -2.13
C ALA A 100 10.19 -0.95 -3.41
N PRO A 101 10.76 -2.00 -4.04
CA PRO A 101 11.78 -1.85 -5.07
C PRO A 101 11.35 -1.01 -6.26
N SER A 102 10.13 -1.22 -6.76
CA SER A 102 9.59 -0.46 -7.90
C SER A 102 9.46 1.05 -7.60
N GLN A 103 8.98 1.39 -6.39
CA GLN A 103 8.82 2.77 -5.96
C GLN A 103 10.16 3.45 -5.71
N LEU A 104 11.08 2.75 -5.05
CA LEU A 104 12.42 3.29 -4.76
C LEU A 104 13.21 3.52 -6.06
N LYS A 105 13.19 2.56 -6.99
CA LYS A 105 13.88 2.70 -8.29
C LYS A 105 13.36 3.90 -9.08
N SER A 106 12.05 4.05 -9.19
CA SER A 106 11.43 5.22 -9.85
C SER A 106 11.79 6.55 -9.17
N SER A 107 11.96 6.53 -7.86
CA SER A 107 12.36 7.70 -7.07
C SER A 107 13.84 8.06 -7.30
N ILE A 108 14.74 7.07 -7.35
CA ILE A 108 16.16 7.22 -7.66
C ILE A 108 16.33 7.84 -9.06
N GLU A 109 15.62 7.31 -10.06
CA GLU A 109 15.65 7.84 -11.43
C GLU A 109 15.18 9.30 -11.50
N LYS A 110 14.11 9.64 -10.79
CA LYS A 110 13.61 11.04 -10.71
C LYS A 110 14.57 12.00 -10.02
N SER A 111 15.34 11.52 -9.05
CA SER A 111 16.36 12.34 -8.35
C SER A 111 17.65 12.53 -9.15
N GLY A 112 17.78 11.87 -10.31
CA GLY A 112 18.99 11.91 -11.15
C GLY A 112 20.15 11.09 -10.62
N LEU A 113 19.92 10.24 -9.62
CA LEU A 113 20.93 9.33 -9.08
C LEU A 113 20.97 8.03 -9.90
N SER A 114 22.13 7.37 -9.91
CA SER A 114 22.20 5.99 -10.39
C SER A 114 21.79 5.01 -9.30
N VAL A 115 21.21 3.88 -9.70
CA VAL A 115 20.88 2.79 -8.76
C VAL A 115 22.15 2.29 -8.03
N GLN A 116 23.29 2.29 -8.73
CA GLN A 116 24.56 1.90 -8.14
C GLN A 116 24.98 2.86 -7.01
N THR A 117 24.94 4.17 -7.26
CA THR A 117 25.30 5.19 -6.28
C THR A 117 24.39 5.10 -5.04
N ALA A 118 23.09 4.94 -5.24
CA ALA A 118 22.15 4.79 -4.13
C ALA A 118 22.42 3.49 -3.34
N ALA A 119 22.71 2.39 -4.02
CA ALA A 119 23.02 1.11 -3.38
C ALA A 119 24.34 1.18 -2.57
N ASP A 120 25.35 1.85 -3.10
CA ASP A 120 26.64 2.04 -2.43
C ASP A 120 26.49 2.88 -1.14
N GLU A 121 25.70 3.95 -1.19
CA GLU A 121 25.43 4.78 -0.01
C GLU A 121 24.57 4.05 1.03
N PHE A 122 23.53 3.34 0.62
CA PHE A 122 22.74 2.50 1.54
C PHE A 122 23.64 1.43 2.20
N ALA A 123 24.49 0.80 1.40
CA ALA A 123 25.43 -0.21 1.89
C ALA A 123 26.43 0.37 2.90
N ARG A 124 26.96 1.56 2.63
CA ARG A 124 27.88 2.26 3.52
C ARG A 124 27.22 2.63 4.85
N ILE A 125 26.00 3.21 4.79
CA ILE A 125 25.27 3.65 6.00
C ILE A 125 24.86 2.47 6.85
N LEU A 126 24.34 1.41 6.22
CA LEU A 126 23.79 0.25 6.91
C LEU A 126 24.82 -0.86 7.19
N ASN A 127 26.06 -0.68 6.76
CA ASN A 127 27.12 -1.69 6.87
C ASN A 127 26.69 -3.06 6.31
N VAL A 128 26.15 -3.06 5.08
CA VAL A 128 25.75 -4.26 4.31
C VAL A 128 26.49 -4.26 2.97
N LYS A 129 26.37 -5.35 2.20
CA LYS A 129 27.03 -5.43 0.89
C LYS A 129 26.23 -4.65 -0.16
N SER A 130 26.94 -3.83 -0.95
CA SER A 130 26.32 -3.00 -2.01
C SER A 130 25.62 -3.85 -3.08
N ASP A 131 26.22 -4.98 -3.47
CA ASP A 131 25.62 -5.88 -4.47
C ASP A 131 24.28 -6.43 -4.00
N GLU A 132 24.16 -6.81 -2.71
CA GLU A 132 22.90 -7.29 -2.13
C GLU A 132 21.80 -6.21 -2.14
N VAL A 133 22.17 -4.96 -1.83
CA VAL A 133 21.24 -3.83 -1.86
C VAL A 133 20.78 -3.55 -3.29
N LYS A 134 21.74 -3.53 -4.23
CA LYS A 134 21.47 -3.32 -5.65
C LYS A 134 20.53 -4.39 -6.22
N ASP A 135 20.79 -5.66 -5.89
CA ASP A 135 19.94 -6.78 -6.34
C ASP A 135 18.53 -6.63 -5.81
N LYS A 136 18.36 -6.24 -4.54
CA LYS A 136 17.04 -5.99 -3.93
C LYS A 136 16.32 -4.81 -4.57
N ILE A 137 17.02 -3.72 -4.89
CA ILE A 137 16.43 -2.56 -5.61
C ILE A 137 15.97 -2.96 -7.02
N ASN A 138 16.66 -3.89 -7.68
CA ASN A 138 16.32 -4.34 -9.02
C ASN A 138 15.20 -5.38 -9.07
N LYS A 139 14.80 -5.98 -7.97
CA LYS A 139 13.68 -6.92 -7.86
C LYS A 139 12.31 -6.20 -7.94
N THR A 140 12.04 -5.54 -9.05
CA THR A 140 10.82 -4.74 -9.23
C THR A 140 9.52 -5.54 -9.20
N ASP A 141 9.59 -6.86 -9.34
CA ASP A 141 8.45 -7.78 -9.25
C ASP A 141 8.03 -8.03 -7.78
N SER A 142 8.92 -7.74 -6.82
CA SER A 142 8.62 -7.82 -5.40
C SER A 142 8.03 -6.49 -4.89
N GLY A 143 6.91 -6.58 -4.19
CA GLY A 143 6.30 -5.42 -3.53
C GLY A 143 7.07 -4.94 -2.30
N PHE A 144 7.95 -5.81 -1.75
CA PHE A 144 8.60 -5.57 -0.47
C PHE A 144 9.89 -6.42 -0.34
N GLU A 145 10.99 -5.78 0.05
CA GLU A 145 12.27 -6.44 0.34
C GLU A 145 12.92 -5.86 1.60
N TYR A 146 13.42 -6.72 2.47
CA TYR A 146 14.21 -6.28 3.63
C TYR A 146 15.62 -5.91 3.21
N ILE A 147 16.09 -4.71 3.57
CA ILE A 147 17.49 -4.32 3.40
C ILE A 147 18.31 -4.75 4.61
N LYS A 148 17.89 -4.31 5.81
CA LYS A 148 18.55 -4.67 7.07
C LYS A 148 17.50 -4.83 8.16
N LYS A 149 17.57 -5.95 8.88
CA LYS A 149 16.79 -6.18 10.10
C LYS A 149 17.58 -5.74 11.30
N LYS A 150 16.90 -5.17 12.31
CA LYS A 150 17.50 -4.75 13.59
C LYS A 150 18.67 -3.79 13.42
N ALA A 151 18.54 -2.80 12.51
CA ALA A 151 19.47 -1.70 12.36
C ALA A 151 19.48 -0.84 13.61
N GLU A 152 20.64 -0.33 13.99
CA GLU A 152 20.77 0.57 15.13
C GLU A 152 20.20 1.95 14.79
N LYS A 153 19.82 2.71 15.81
CA LYS A 153 19.14 3.98 15.63
C LYS A 153 19.98 4.98 14.81
N GLU A 154 21.28 4.99 15.05
CA GLU A 154 22.22 5.87 14.34
C GLU A 154 22.26 5.56 12.83
N GLU A 155 22.22 4.27 12.46
CA GLU A 155 22.18 3.84 11.07
C GLU A 155 20.83 4.22 10.40
N ALA A 156 19.74 4.02 11.12
CA ALA A 156 18.40 4.35 10.62
C ALA A 156 18.23 5.87 10.43
N ASP A 157 18.70 6.68 11.37
CA ASP A 157 18.66 8.14 11.30
C ASP A 157 19.57 8.68 10.18
N ALA A 158 20.76 8.13 10.00
CA ALA A 158 21.66 8.49 8.91
C ALA A 158 20.99 8.17 7.54
N LEU A 159 20.35 7.02 7.40
CA LEU A 159 19.65 6.67 6.19
C LEU A 159 18.43 7.58 5.95
N ARG A 160 17.69 7.94 7.00
CA ARG A 160 16.57 8.90 6.91
C ARG A 160 17.01 10.26 6.38
N ASN A 161 18.13 10.77 6.88
CA ASN A 161 18.70 12.02 6.40
C ASN A 161 19.05 11.92 4.91
N TYR A 162 19.73 10.86 4.50
CA TYR A 162 20.06 10.64 3.10
C TYR A 162 18.84 10.58 2.18
N ILE A 163 17.78 9.87 2.63
CA ILE A 163 16.50 9.76 1.91
C ILE A 163 15.83 11.13 1.76
N ASN A 164 15.83 11.93 2.82
CA ASN A 164 15.23 13.27 2.82
C ASN A 164 16.00 14.24 1.92
N ASP A 165 17.34 14.23 1.97
CA ASP A 165 18.19 15.10 1.17
C ASP A 165 18.01 14.85 -0.33
N HIS A 166 17.84 13.60 -0.73
CA HIS A 166 17.64 13.20 -2.12
C HIS A 166 16.16 13.02 -2.50
N LYS A 167 15.21 13.28 -1.56
CA LYS A 167 13.76 13.13 -1.76
C LYS A 167 13.38 11.74 -2.27
N LEU A 168 14.05 10.71 -1.77
CA LEU A 168 13.76 9.33 -2.16
C LEU A 168 12.47 8.84 -1.48
N SER A 169 11.74 7.97 -2.15
CA SER A 169 10.53 7.34 -1.63
C SER A 169 10.59 5.83 -1.81
N GLY A 170 9.74 5.09 -1.07
CA GLY A 170 9.72 3.63 -1.15
C GLY A 170 10.63 2.94 -0.12
N VAL A 171 11.14 3.66 0.88
CA VAL A 171 11.83 3.09 2.04
C VAL A 171 10.90 3.16 3.25
N LYS A 172 10.81 2.08 4.00
CA LYS A 172 10.00 1.96 5.22
C LYS A 172 10.87 1.57 6.40
N PHE A 173 10.59 2.17 7.54
CA PHE A 173 11.22 1.90 8.82
C PHE A 173 10.16 1.32 9.75
N ALA A 174 10.40 0.15 10.28
CA ALA A 174 9.52 -0.50 11.26
C ALA A 174 10.27 -0.64 12.58
N GLU A 175 9.63 -0.24 13.67
CA GLU A 175 10.20 -0.43 15.01
C GLU A 175 10.35 -1.93 15.30
N ASP A 176 11.50 -2.32 15.82
CA ASP A 176 11.86 -3.69 16.20
C ASP A 176 12.62 -3.66 17.52
N VAL A 177 12.84 -4.81 18.11
CA VAL A 177 13.56 -4.96 19.39
C VAL A 177 14.72 -5.94 19.24
N LYS A 178 15.85 -5.55 19.83
CA LYS A 178 17.05 -6.38 19.90
C LYS A 178 17.35 -6.68 21.38
N ARG A 179 17.64 -7.93 21.68
CA ARG A 179 18.07 -8.32 23.02
C ARG A 179 19.49 -7.81 23.28
N TYR A 180 19.69 -7.23 24.43
CA TYR A 180 20.96 -6.64 24.85
C TYR A 180 21.42 -7.20 26.19
N TYR A 181 22.67 -7.63 26.23
CA TYR A 181 23.35 -8.20 27.40
C TYR A 181 24.48 -7.26 27.83
N PRO A 182 24.27 -6.42 28.90
CA PRO A 182 25.23 -5.38 29.28
C PRO A 182 26.60 -5.91 29.66
N TYR A 183 26.66 -7.16 30.13
CA TYR A 183 27.91 -7.78 30.60
C TYR A 183 28.48 -8.80 29.61
N ASN A 184 28.07 -8.74 28.34
CA ASN A 184 28.55 -9.63 27.27
C ASN A 184 28.48 -11.12 27.65
N ASN A 185 29.65 -11.76 27.87
CA ASN A 185 29.75 -13.19 28.13
C ASN A 185 29.51 -13.58 29.61
N LEU A 186 29.21 -12.65 30.52
CA LEU A 186 28.95 -12.96 31.90
C LEU A 186 27.73 -13.87 32.03
N ALA A 187 27.92 -15.05 32.60
CA ALA A 187 26.89 -16.08 32.81
C ALA A 187 26.12 -16.47 31.51
N SER A 188 26.76 -16.35 30.34
CA SER A 188 26.13 -16.62 29.04
C SER A 188 25.48 -18.01 28.97
N HIS A 189 26.11 -19.05 29.54
CA HIS A 189 25.51 -20.42 29.61
C HIS A 189 24.32 -20.50 30.54
N VAL A 190 24.20 -19.62 31.55
CA VAL A 190 23.08 -19.62 32.50
C VAL A 190 21.94 -18.77 31.94
N ILE A 191 22.25 -17.55 31.49
CA ILE A 191 21.25 -16.64 30.92
C ILE A 191 20.75 -17.16 29.58
N GLY A 192 21.64 -17.70 28.77
CA GLY A 192 21.33 -18.12 27.42
C GLY A 192 21.29 -16.96 26.42
N PHE A 193 20.67 -17.18 25.29
CA PHE A 193 20.51 -16.18 24.24
C PHE A 193 19.19 -16.37 23.48
N VAL A 194 18.80 -15.34 22.73
CA VAL A 194 17.59 -15.36 21.89
C VAL A 194 17.95 -15.39 20.41
N GLY A 195 17.06 -15.98 19.62
CA GLY A 195 17.14 -15.99 18.17
C GLY A 195 16.80 -14.63 17.52
N SER A 196 16.87 -14.59 16.20
CA SER A 196 16.52 -13.41 15.41
C SER A 196 15.06 -12.98 15.56
N ASP A 197 14.20 -13.92 15.90
CA ASP A 197 12.76 -13.79 16.13
C ASP A 197 12.41 -13.51 17.61
N ASN A 198 13.41 -13.22 18.44
CA ASN A 198 13.31 -12.99 19.88
C ASN A 198 12.86 -14.21 20.70
N GLN A 199 12.86 -15.43 20.16
CA GLN A 199 12.63 -16.67 20.89
C GLN A 199 13.85 -17.06 21.73
N GLY A 200 13.66 -17.46 22.96
CA GLY A 200 14.72 -17.99 23.82
C GLY A 200 15.21 -19.33 23.32
N LEU A 201 16.52 -19.46 23.05
CA LEU A 201 17.12 -20.69 22.51
C LEU A 201 17.80 -21.53 23.58
N GLU A 202 18.43 -20.90 24.55
CA GLU A 202 19.16 -21.58 25.64
C GLU A 202 18.98 -20.88 27.00
N GLY A 203 19.36 -21.57 28.09
CA GLY A 203 19.43 -21.05 29.44
C GLY A 203 18.10 -20.55 30.01
N ILE A 204 18.16 -19.53 30.84
CA ILE A 204 16.99 -18.87 31.46
C ILE A 204 16.07 -18.29 30.37
N GLU A 205 16.65 -17.75 29.29
CA GLU A 205 15.88 -17.21 28.15
C GLU A 205 14.94 -18.28 27.56
N SER A 206 15.39 -19.52 27.42
CA SER A 206 14.57 -20.61 26.89
C SER A 206 13.59 -21.17 27.94
N VAL A 207 14.05 -21.39 29.17
CA VAL A 207 13.22 -21.99 30.22
C VAL A 207 12.03 -21.09 30.59
N TYR A 208 12.22 -19.77 30.56
CA TYR A 208 11.19 -18.78 30.88
C TYR A 208 10.63 -18.05 29.65
N ASP A 209 10.78 -18.62 28.45
CA ASP A 209 10.39 -17.99 27.19
C ASP A 209 8.93 -17.52 27.21
N ASP A 210 8.00 -18.38 27.64
CA ASP A 210 6.55 -18.07 27.75
C ASP A 210 6.25 -16.86 28.64
N LYS A 211 7.10 -16.60 29.65
CA LYS A 211 6.92 -15.48 30.59
C LYS A 211 7.65 -14.22 30.12
N LEU A 212 8.75 -14.42 29.39
CA LEU A 212 9.60 -13.33 28.93
C LEU A 212 9.13 -12.73 27.60
N SER A 213 8.57 -13.53 26.70
CA SER A 213 8.22 -13.11 25.33
C SER A 213 7.13 -12.03 25.27
N GLY A 214 6.26 -11.94 26.29
CA GLY A 214 5.12 -11.01 26.28
C GLY A 214 4.04 -11.41 25.26
N VAL A 215 3.04 -10.54 25.09
CA VAL A 215 1.96 -10.73 24.11
C VAL A 215 2.10 -9.68 23.04
N PRO A 216 2.23 -10.06 21.77
CA PRO A 216 2.27 -9.12 20.64
C PRO A 216 0.96 -8.30 20.56
N GLY A 217 1.06 -7.04 20.17
CA GLY A 217 -0.07 -6.12 19.98
C GLY A 217 -0.45 -5.94 18.53
#